data_eb81c042b72d4513bb56c28238884362
#
_entry.id   eb81c042b72d4513bb56c28238884362
#
_cell.length_a   1.000
_cell.length_b   1.000
_cell.length_c   1.000
_cell.angle_alpha   90.00
_cell.angle_beta   90.00
_cell.angle_gamma   90.00
#
_symmetry.space_group_name_H-M   'P 1'
#
loop_
_entity.id
_entity.type
_entity.pdbx_description
1 polymer ?
#
loop_
_entity_poly.entity_id
_entity_poly.type
_entity_poly.pdbx_seq_one_letter_code
_entity_poly.pdbx_strand_id
1 'polypeptide(L)'
;MQGFGIILAAILAVTVLAINKDNIIADGAVQLGYCWRFLAGFGCVPALAAVYWRLRIPETPRFTVNVLGDAEAAQRNADQFLANGSHDNNTVVKNTNVSKTFREAFSSHFSQWANLKVLIGCAACWFFLDIGYYGTSLNTPVILDAIGYGSPKTKGNQKMFDDLWNRATGTAIINMCGTVPGYWFTVFLVEPWGRKPIQYMGFTFLTILFLVMAIWLDQLKADYKTLFVVLYSFAQFFFNFGPNTTTFIIPAEVFPTAVRSTGHGISAASGKAGAIIAAQGFAVVAKSSFGFSGVLYIFSACCFMGLLFSFWVPETKGLTLEELSGEGDIEAPEVYDESKTPVA
;
A
#
# COMPACT_ATOMS: atom_id res chain seq x y z
N MET A 1 -4.57 -8.15 -3.13
CA MET A 1 -4.27 -8.11 -4.58
C MET A 1 -2.83 -7.77 -4.90
N GLN A 2 -2.20 -6.75 -4.26
CA GLN A 2 -0.81 -6.36 -4.53
C GLN A 2 0.19 -7.53 -4.36
N GLY A 3 0.06 -8.34 -3.29
CA GLY A 3 0.91 -9.50 -3.07
C GLY A 3 0.87 -10.54 -4.20
N PHE A 4 -0.30 -10.79 -4.77
CA PHE A 4 -0.44 -11.68 -5.93
C PHE A 4 0.26 -11.11 -7.17
N GLY A 5 0.15 -9.78 -7.41
CA GLY A 5 0.85 -9.13 -8.51
C GLY A 5 2.38 -9.25 -8.38
N ILE A 6 2.90 -9.09 -7.17
CA ILE A 6 4.34 -9.23 -6.88
C ILE A 6 4.83 -10.66 -7.14
N ILE A 7 4.07 -11.69 -6.70
CA ILE A 7 4.41 -13.09 -6.99
C ILE A 7 4.38 -13.35 -8.50
N LEU A 8 3.31 -12.94 -9.17
CA LEU A 8 3.15 -13.18 -10.61
C LEU A 8 4.31 -12.53 -11.40
N ALA A 9 4.67 -11.30 -11.04
CA ALA A 9 5.80 -10.61 -11.67
C ALA A 9 7.13 -11.33 -11.41
N ALA A 10 7.36 -11.83 -10.20
CA ALA A 10 8.57 -12.58 -9.86
C ALA A 10 8.65 -13.91 -10.59
N ILE A 11 7.56 -14.69 -10.63
CA ILE A 11 7.48 -15.95 -11.37
C ILE A 11 7.71 -15.71 -12.87
N LEU A 12 7.06 -14.70 -13.43
CA LEU A 12 7.21 -14.35 -14.84
C LEU A 12 8.66 -13.98 -15.18
N ALA A 13 9.31 -13.18 -14.34
CA ALA A 13 10.69 -12.78 -14.54
C ALA A 13 11.64 -13.99 -14.53
N VAL A 14 11.51 -14.88 -13.54
CA VAL A 14 12.33 -16.12 -13.46
C VAL A 14 12.05 -17.03 -14.66
N THR A 15 10.78 -17.18 -15.04
CA THR A 15 10.37 -18.02 -16.19
C THR A 15 10.96 -17.51 -17.51
N VAL A 16 10.85 -16.18 -17.76
CA VAL A 16 11.39 -15.56 -18.97
C VAL A 16 12.91 -15.72 -19.05
N LEU A 17 13.61 -15.54 -17.93
CA LEU A 17 15.06 -15.77 -17.87
C LEU A 17 15.42 -17.24 -18.11
N ALA A 18 14.66 -18.18 -17.53
CA ALA A 18 14.91 -19.61 -17.71
C ALA A 18 14.75 -20.06 -19.17
N ILE A 19 13.65 -19.63 -19.83
CA ILE A 19 13.36 -19.98 -21.22
C ILE A 19 14.42 -19.39 -22.18
N ASN A 20 14.90 -18.19 -21.89
CA ASN A 20 15.84 -17.48 -22.77
C ASN A 20 17.31 -17.66 -22.37
N LYS A 21 17.64 -18.59 -21.50
CA LYS A 21 18.99 -18.80 -20.98
C LYS A 21 20.03 -18.90 -22.07
N ASP A 22 19.86 -19.85 -23.00
CA ASP A 22 20.85 -20.14 -24.05
C ASP A 22 20.98 -18.94 -25.02
N ASN A 23 19.89 -18.29 -25.36
CA ASN A 23 19.90 -17.09 -26.19
C ASN A 23 20.59 -15.90 -25.50
N ILE A 24 20.42 -15.74 -24.18
CA ILE A 24 21.10 -14.70 -23.40
C ILE A 24 22.61 -14.97 -23.34
N ILE A 25 23.02 -16.23 -23.22
CA ILE A 25 24.44 -16.61 -23.23
C ILE A 25 25.04 -16.35 -24.60
N ALA A 26 24.30 -16.61 -25.70
CA ALA A 26 24.75 -16.36 -27.05
C ALA A 26 24.81 -14.87 -27.42
N ASP A 27 23.67 -14.16 -27.30
CA ASP A 27 23.50 -12.83 -27.83
C ASP A 27 23.53 -11.70 -26.79
N GLY A 28 23.64 -12.03 -25.50
CA GLY A 28 23.88 -11.11 -24.39
C GLY A 28 22.80 -10.02 -24.25
N ALA A 29 23.24 -8.77 -24.35
CA ALA A 29 22.39 -7.60 -24.13
C ALA A 29 21.22 -7.46 -25.11
N VAL A 30 21.34 -7.99 -26.33
CA VAL A 30 20.26 -7.92 -27.33
C VAL A 30 19.07 -8.76 -26.87
N GLN A 31 19.33 -10.00 -26.47
CA GLN A 31 18.26 -10.89 -25.99
C GLN A 31 17.63 -10.38 -24.69
N LEU A 32 18.42 -9.82 -23.77
CA LEU A 32 17.88 -9.14 -22.59
C LEU A 32 16.97 -7.96 -22.94
N GLY A 33 17.29 -7.25 -24.04
CA GLY A 33 16.46 -6.20 -24.59
C GLY A 33 15.04 -6.70 -24.95
N TYR A 34 14.90 -7.92 -25.45
CA TYR A 34 13.59 -8.53 -25.71
C TYR A 34 12.92 -9.00 -24.43
N CYS A 35 13.65 -9.62 -23.51
CA CYS A 35 13.11 -10.12 -22.25
C CYS A 35 12.44 -9.00 -21.43
N TRP A 36 13.11 -7.85 -21.22
CA TRP A 36 12.53 -6.77 -20.42
C TRP A 36 11.33 -6.11 -21.10
N ARG A 37 11.35 -5.97 -22.44
CA ARG A 37 10.19 -5.44 -23.17
C ARG A 37 8.99 -6.36 -23.06
N PHE A 38 9.21 -7.67 -23.13
CA PHE A 38 8.14 -8.66 -22.89
C PHE A 38 7.56 -8.54 -21.48
N LEU A 39 8.42 -8.47 -20.47
CA LEU A 39 7.99 -8.33 -19.07
C LEU A 39 7.17 -7.05 -18.84
N ALA A 40 7.66 -5.92 -19.39
CA ALA A 40 6.95 -4.64 -19.29
C ALA A 40 5.60 -4.67 -20.05
N GLY A 41 5.58 -5.25 -21.25
CA GLY A 41 4.36 -5.40 -22.05
C GLY A 41 3.32 -6.32 -21.43
N PHE A 42 3.77 -7.41 -20.80
CA PHE A 42 2.86 -8.34 -20.11
C PHE A 42 2.11 -7.67 -18.96
N GLY A 43 2.72 -6.68 -18.30
CA GLY A 43 2.06 -5.88 -17.27
C GLY A 43 0.83 -5.12 -17.75
N CYS A 44 0.72 -4.83 -19.06
CA CYS A 44 -0.46 -4.17 -19.64
C CYS A 44 -1.69 -5.10 -19.70
N VAL A 45 -1.51 -6.42 -19.75
CA VAL A 45 -2.61 -7.38 -19.90
C VAL A 45 -3.62 -7.30 -18.74
N PRO A 46 -3.23 -7.44 -17.47
CA PRO A 46 -4.16 -7.31 -16.35
C PRO A 46 -4.72 -5.87 -16.24
N ALA A 47 -3.94 -4.85 -16.63
CA ALA A 47 -4.41 -3.47 -16.61
C ALA A 47 -5.53 -3.24 -17.62
N LEU A 48 -5.40 -3.74 -18.87
CA LEU A 48 -6.43 -3.65 -19.89
C LEU A 48 -7.70 -4.43 -19.48
N ALA A 49 -7.55 -5.61 -18.92
CA ALA A 49 -8.68 -6.37 -18.39
C ALA A 49 -9.42 -5.59 -17.28
N ALA A 50 -8.68 -4.92 -16.39
CA ALA A 50 -9.27 -4.12 -15.33
C ALA A 50 -10.03 -2.87 -15.85
N VAL A 51 -9.62 -2.27 -16.97
CA VAL A 51 -10.30 -1.10 -17.57
C VAL A 51 -11.76 -1.43 -17.91
N TYR A 52 -11.99 -2.59 -18.53
CA TYR A 52 -13.36 -3.02 -18.91
C TYR A 52 -14.30 -3.05 -17.68
N TRP A 53 -13.85 -3.63 -16.58
CA TRP A 53 -14.65 -3.70 -15.34
C TRP A 53 -14.81 -2.33 -14.68
N ARG A 54 -13.75 -1.52 -14.66
CA ARG A 54 -13.79 -0.16 -14.07
C ARG A 54 -14.80 0.75 -14.76
N LEU A 55 -14.94 0.65 -16.07
CA LEU A 55 -15.92 1.44 -16.82
C LEU A 55 -17.38 1.02 -16.57
N ARG A 56 -17.61 -0.15 -15.96
CA ARG A 56 -18.94 -0.69 -15.66
C ARG A 56 -19.33 -0.57 -14.19
N ILE A 57 -18.40 -0.21 -13.31
CA ILE A 57 -18.71 -0.03 -11.88
C ILE A 57 -19.53 1.26 -11.73
N PRO A 58 -20.78 1.18 -11.20
CA PRO A 58 -21.56 2.39 -10.91
C PRO A 58 -20.96 3.16 -9.73
N GLU A 59 -21.37 4.42 -9.60
CA GLU A 59 -20.94 5.28 -8.49
C GLU A 59 -21.47 4.75 -7.15
N THR A 60 -20.73 5.00 -6.07
CA THR A 60 -21.12 4.49 -4.75
C THR A 60 -22.41 5.15 -4.26
N PRO A 61 -23.37 4.37 -3.70
CA PRO A 61 -24.64 4.93 -3.21
C PRO A 61 -24.44 6.07 -2.20
N ARG A 62 -23.46 5.95 -1.30
CA ARG A 62 -23.14 7.00 -0.31
C ARG A 62 -22.70 8.32 -0.94
N PHE A 63 -21.85 8.27 -1.96
CA PHE A 63 -21.44 9.48 -2.68
C PHE A 63 -22.64 10.11 -3.38
N THR A 64 -23.49 9.29 -3.99
CA THR A 64 -24.67 9.75 -4.73
C THR A 64 -25.67 10.43 -3.79
N VAL A 65 -25.89 9.89 -2.57
CA VAL A 65 -26.76 10.53 -1.57
C VAL A 65 -26.10 11.77 -0.93
N ASN A 66 -24.91 11.59 -0.35
CA ASN A 66 -24.33 12.59 0.54
C ASN A 66 -23.68 13.77 -0.21
N VAL A 67 -23.24 13.56 -1.46
CA VAL A 67 -22.56 14.60 -2.24
C VAL A 67 -23.42 15.11 -3.38
N LEU A 68 -24.09 14.23 -4.12
CA LEU A 68 -24.94 14.62 -5.25
C LEU A 68 -26.39 14.94 -4.83
N GLY A 69 -26.85 14.47 -3.67
CA GLY A 69 -28.21 14.67 -3.18
C GLY A 69 -29.28 13.86 -3.94
N ASP A 70 -28.87 12.89 -4.75
CA ASP A 70 -29.78 12.07 -5.58
C ASP A 70 -30.02 10.69 -4.95
N ALA A 71 -31.09 10.62 -4.15
CA ALA A 71 -31.48 9.39 -3.46
C ALA A 71 -31.99 8.31 -4.42
N GLU A 72 -32.66 8.66 -5.53
CA GLU A 72 -33.15 7.71 -6.49
C GLU A 72 -32.01 7.05 -7.29
N ALA A 73 -31.01 7.85 -7.71
CA ALA A 73 -29.82 7.31 -8.36
C ALA A 73 -29.01 6.41 -7.40
N ALA A 74 -28.95 6.77 -6.12
CA ALA A 74 -28.28 5.94 -5.11
C ALA A 74 -28.99 4.60 -4.94
N GLN A 75 -30.31 4.57 -4.93
CA GLN A 75 -31.08 3.33 -4.88
C GLN A 75 -30.83 2.47 -6.12
N ARG A 76 -30.88 3.07 -7.33
CA ARG A 76 -30.56 2.34 -8.58
C ARG A 76 -29.14 1.76 -8.56
N ASN A 77 -28.16 2.49 -8.05
CA ASN A 77 -26.80 2.05 -7.91
C ASN A 77 -26.69 0.89 -6.91
N ALA A 78 -27.40 0.95 -5.78
CA ALA A 78 -27.44 -0.11 -4.79
C ALA A 78 -28.07 -1.41 -5.36
N ASP A 79 -29.19 -1.29 -6.06
CA ASP A 79 -29.89 -2.42 -6.69
C ASP A 79 -29.01 -3.10 -7.75
N GLN A 80 -28.20 -2.35 -8.45
CA GLN A 80 -27.27 -2.87 -9.45
C GLN A 80 -26.15 -3.71 -8.84
N PHE A 81 -25.76 -3.42 -7.57
CA PHE A 81 -24.79 -4.21 -6.82
C PHE A 81 -25.43 -5.42 -6.12
N LEU A 82 -26.66 -5.26 -5.64
CA LEU A 82 -27.42 -6.28 -4.92
C LEU A 82 -28.25 -7.08 -5.92
N ALA A 83 -27.62 -7.92 -6.72
CA ALA A 83 -28.31 -8.73 -7.75
C ALA A 83 -29.45 -9.64 -7.22
N ASN A 84 -29.76 -9.64 -5.92
CA ASN A 84 -30.82 -10.36 -5.24
C ASN A 84 -31.52 -9.52 -4.15
N GLY A 85 -31.54 -8.20 -4.26
CA GLY A 85 -32.24 -7.36 -3.31
C GLY A 85 -33.75 -7.57 -3.36
N SER A 86 -34.34 -8.09 -2.30
CA SER A 86 -35.77 -7.98 -2.08
C SER A 86 -36.13 -6.50 -2.05
N HIS A 87 -36.88 -6.06 -3.05
CA HIS A 87 -37.42 -4.71 -3.12
C HIS A 87 -38.30 -4.45 -1.90
N ASP A 88 -37.80 -3.76 -0.92
CA ASP A 88 -38.63 -3.02 0.03
C ASP A 88 -38.76 -1.60 -0.52
N ASN A 89 -39.81 -1.40 -1.33
CA ASN A 89 -40.04 -0.17 -2.11
C ASN A 89 -40.40 1.07 -1.26
N ASN A 90 -40.28 0.99 0.08
CA ASN A 90 -40.85 2.02 0.98
C ASN A 90 -39.83 2.89 1.72
N THR A 91 -38.54 2.78 1.47
CA THR A 91 -37.56 3.67 2.10
C THR A 91 -37.06 4.73 1.13
N VAL A 92 -37.87 5.77 0.89
CA VAL A 92 -37.37 7.01 0.26
C VAL A 92 -36.58 7.77 1.31
N VAL A 93 -35.26 7.64 1.28
CA VAL A 93 -34.36 8.44 2.11
C VAL A 93 -34.39 9.89 1.59
N LYS A 94 -35.20 10.69 2.20
CA LYS A 94 -35.29 12.14 1.92
C LYS A 94 -34.09 12.81 2.58
N ASN A 95 -33.01 13.00 1.84
CA ASN A 95 -31.86 13.72 2.36
C ASN A 95 -32.14 15.24 2.30
N THR A 96 -32.33 15.85 3.46
CA THR A 96 -32.61 17.29 3.61
C THR A 96 -31.36 18.16 3.72
N ASN A 97 -30.17 17.58 3.64
CA ASN A 97 -28.92 18.31 3.74
C ASN A 97 -28.44 18.82 2.38
N VAL A 98 -28.61 20.15 2.19
CA VAL A 98 -28.00 20.87 1.07
C VAL A 98 -26.50 20.58 1.05
N SER A 99 -26.01 19.99 -0.05
CA SER A 99 -24.60 19.69 -0.23
C SER A 99 -23.77 20.98 -0.11
N LYS A 100 -22.95 21.07 0.94
CA LYS A 100 -21.94 22.13 1.02
C LYS A 100 -21.02 22.01 -0.20
N THR A 101 -20.64 23.13 -0.78
CA THR A 101 -19.59 23.13 -1.81
C THR A 101 -18.37 22.39 -1.29
N PHE A 102 -17.70 21.59 -2.13
CA PHE A 102 -16.50 20.83 -1.74
C PHE A 102 -15.48 21.68 -0.97
N ARG A 103 -15.26 22.94 -1.43
CA ARG A 103 -14.34 23.88 -0.77
C ARG A 103 -14.79 24.22 0.66
N GLU A 104 -16.07 24.37 0.89
CA GLU A 104 -16.62 24.65 2.22
C GLU A 104 -16.51 23.42 3.13
N ALA A 105 -16.84 22.23 2.61
CA ALA A 105 -16.69 20.97 3.33
C ALA A 105 -15.24 20.73 3.73
N PHE A 106 -14.29 20.90 2.80
CA PHE A 106 -12.87 20.76 3.04
C PHE A 106 -12.36 21.75 4.08
N SER A 107 -12.66 23.04 3.88
CA SER A 107 -12.23 24.11 4.81
C SER A 107 -12.83 23.93 6.19
N SER A 108 -14.14 23.65 6.30
CA SER A 108 -14.80 23.48 7.60
C SER A 108 -14.28 22.26 8.37
N HIS A 109 -13.94 21.17 7.68
CA HIS A 109 -13.43 19.95 8.32
C HIS A 109 -11.98 20.12 8.79
N PHE A 110 -11.08 20.57 7.91
CA PHE A 110 -9.65 20.66 8.23
C PHE A 110 -9.22 21.97 8.90
N SER A 111 -10.13 22.97 9.09
CA SER A 111 -9.87 24.11 9.98
C SER A 111 -9.82 23.71 11.46
N GLN A 112 -10.43 22.59 11.82
CA GLN A 112 -10.36 22.05 13.17
C GLN A 112 -9.04 21.29 13.37
N TRP A 113 -8.27 21.68 14.38
CA TRP A 113 -6.97 21.06 14.68
C TRP A 113 -7.06 19.54 14.88
N ALA A 114 -8.13 19.05 15.50
CA ALA A 114 -8.35 17.62 15.71
C ALA A 114 -8.34 16.83 14.40
N ASN A 115 -9.02 17.33 13.37
CA ASN A 115 -9.12 16.69 12.06
C ASN A 115 -7.85 16.90 11.21
N LEU A 116 -7.28 18.11 11.28
CA LEU A 116 -6.01 18.39 10.59
C LEU A 116 -4.87 17.52 11.12
N LYS A 117 -4.82 17.32 12.44
CA LYS A 117 -3.85 16.44 13.10
C LYS A 117 -3.93 15.01 12.55
N VAL A 118 -5.12 14.48 12.31
CA VAL A 118 -5.32 13.15 11.73
C VAL A 118 -4.81 13.10 10.28
N LEU A 119 -5.10 14.14 9.48
CA LEU A 119 -4.58 14.22 8.11
C LEU A 119 -3.04 14.25 8.09
N ILE A 120 -2.43 15.08 8.93
CA ILE A 120 -0.96 15.14 9.06
C ILE A 120 -0.41 13.78 9.52
N GLY A 121 -1.06 13.13 10.48
CA GLY A 121 -0.69 11.80 10.96
C GLY A 121 -0.70 10.75 9.84
N CYS A 122 -1.79 10.67 9.08
CA CYS A 122 -1.92 9.77 7.93
C CYS A 122 -0.86 10.06 6.85
N ALA A 123 -0.69 11.33 6.48
CA ALA A 123 0.28 11.75 5.47
C ALA A 123 1.73 11.46 5.89
N ALA A 124 2.08 11.76 7.15
CA ALA A 124 3.42 11.52 7.68
C ALA A 124 3.73 10.02 7.82
N CYS A 125 2.78 9.23 8.33
CA CYS A 125 2.95 7.77 8.41
C CYS A 125 3.21 7.16 7.03
N TRP A 126 2.46 7.57 6.02
CA TRP A 126 2.66 7.08 4.65
C TRP A 126 3.97 7.57 4.04
N PHE A 127 4.35 8.83 4.27
CA PHE A 127 5.62 9.39 3.82
C PHE A 127 6.82 8.60 4.36
N PHE A 128 6.88 8.40 5.67
CA PHE A 128 7.98 7.69 6.30
C PHE A 128 8.00 6.20 5.98
N LEU A 129 6.81 5.58 5.85
CA LEU A 129 6.70 4.23 5.35
C LEU A 129 7.33 4.08 3.96
N ASP A 130 6.90 4.93 3.01
CA ASP A 130 7.28 4.78 1.61
C ASP A 130 8.79 5.02 1.40
N ILE A 131 9.45 5.81 2.24
CA ILE A 131 10.93 5.92 2.23
C ILE A 131 11.55 4.54 2.50
N GLY A 132 11.17 3.85 3.54
CA GLY A 132 11.69 2.52 3.86
C GLY A 132 11.26 1.46 2.86
N TYR A 133 9.98 1.42 2.52
CA TYR A 133 9.40 0.41 1.65
C TYR A 133 9.92 0.48 0.22
N TYR A 134 9.86 1.64 -0.43
CA TYR A 134 10.38 1.80 -1.80
C TYR A 134 11.91 1.84 -1.83
N GLY A 135 12.54 2.36 -0.80
CA GLY A 135 14.00 2.30 -0.65
C GLY A 135 14.54 0.87 -0.63
N THR A 136 13.81 -0.05 -0.01
CA THR A 136 14.17 -1.48 0.01
C THR A 136 13.67 -2.22 -1.20
N SER A 137 12.38 -2.16 -1.53
CA SER A 137 11.75 -3.00 -2.56
C SER A 137 12.29 -2.74 -3.96
N LEU A 138 12.55 -1.47 -4.33
CA LEU A 138 13.15 -1.13 -5.62
C LEU A 138 14.63 -1.48 -5.70
N ASN A 139 15.32 -1.52 -4.56
CA ASN A 139 16.76 -1.78 -4.49
C ASN A 139 17.10 -3.19 -3.97
N THR A 140 16.15 -4.09 -3.83
CA THR A 140 16.40 -5.47 -3.39
C THR A 140 17.54 -6.15 -4.17
N PRO A 141 17.62 -6.08 -5.52
CA PRO A 141 18.76 -6.65 -6.26
C PRO A 141 20.10 -6.01 -5.90
N VAL A 142 20.12 -4.68 -5.69
CA VAL A 142 21.33 -3.95 -5.30
C VAL A 142 21.75 -4.29 -3.87
N ILE A 143 20.78 -4.49 -2.98
CA ILE A 143 21.01 -4.93 -1.59
C ILE A 143 21.60 -6.33 -1.56
N LEU A 144 21.07 -7.26 -2.34
CA LEU A 144 21.59 -8.62 -2.47
C LEU A 144 23.05 -8.62 -2.98
N ASP A 145 23.37 -7.78 -3.97
CA ASP A 145 24.74 -7.60 -4.45
C ASP A 145 25.66 -7.02 -3.37
N ALA A 146 25.20 -6.00 -2.64
CA ALA A 146 25.98 -5.33 -1.61
C ALA A 146 26.42 -6.26 -0.47
N ILE A 147 25.66 -7.33 -0.21
CA ILE A 147 26.02 -8.37 0.76
C ILE A 147 26.78 -9.55 0.10
N GLY A 148 26.99 -9.49 -1.23
CA GLY A 148 27.65 -10.55 -1.98
C GLY A 148 26.83 -11.84 -2.08
N TYR A 149 25.49 -11.74 -2.11
CA TYR A 149 24.63 -12.89 -2.29
C TYR A 149 24.65 -13.33 -3.74
N GLY A 150 25.08 -14.60 -3.96
CA GLY A 150 25.03 -15.22 -5.27
C GLY A 150 25.97 -14.61 -6.31
N SER A 151 27.08 -13.95 -5.91
CA SER A 151 28.06 -13.39 -6.85
C SER A 151 28.66 -14.49 -7.74
N PRO A 152 28.41 -14.49 -9.07
CA PRO A 152 28.88 -15.56 -9.94
C PRO A 152 30.37 -15.47 -10.16
N LYS A 153 30.99 -16.66 -10.31
CA LYS A 153 32.42 -16.82 -10.66
C LYS A 153 32.66 -16.90 -12.17
N THR A 154 31.60 -16.90 -12.96
CA THR A 154 31.59 -16.98 -14.42
C THR A 154 32.02 -15.67 -15.10
N LYS A 155 32.26 -15.66 -16.41
CA LYS A 155 32.68 -14.49 -17.19
C LYS A 155 31.79 -14.28 -18.41
N GLY A 156 31.86 -13.09 -19.02
CA GLY A 156 31.10 -12.74 -20.22
C GLY A 156 29.58 -12.79 -20.04
N ASN A 157 28.86 -13.22 -21.08
CA ASN A 157 27.40 -13.31 -21.09
C ASN A 157 26.86 -14.30 -20.06
N GLN A 158 27.60 -15.39 -19.77
CA GLN A 158 27.22 -16.31 -18.71
C GLN A 158 27.17 -15.62 -17.36
N LYS A 159 28.17 -14.78 -17.04
CA LYS A 159 28.13 -13.97 -15.81
C LYS A 159 26.91 -13.07 -15.74
N MET A 160 26.58 -12.42 -16.85
CA MET A 160 25.42 -11.52 -16.94
C MET A 160 24.11 -12.29 -16.69
N PHE A 161 23.95 -13.49 -17.24
CA PHE A 161 22.81 -14.35 -16.97
C PHE A 161 22.75 -14.77 -15.50
N ASP A 162 23.86 -15.27 -14.95
CA ASP A 162 23.93 -15.75 -13.57
C ASP A 162 23.65 -14.64 -12.56
N ASP A 163 24.16 -13.41 -12.80
CA ASP A 163 23.85 -12.23 -11.98
C ASP A 163 22.35 -11.93 -11.97
N LEU A 164 21.72 -11.89 -13.15
CA LEU A 164 20.28 -11.60 -13.27
C LEU A 164 19.44 -12.72 -12.66
N TRP A 165 19.83 -13.97 -12.88
CA TRP A 165 19.16 -15.13 -12.31
C TRP A 165 19.18 -15.11 -10.78
N ASN A 166 20.35 -14.86 -10.18
CA ASN A 166 20.51 -14.79 -8.74
C ASN A 166 19.69 -13.62 -8.13
N ARG A 167 19.68 -12.46 -8.79
CA ARG A 167 18.87 -11.32 -8.37
C ARG A 167 17.37 -11.60 -8.48
N ALA A 168 16.91 -12.18 -9.57
CA ALA A 168 15.51 -12.51 -9.79
C ALA A 168 15.02 -13.57 -8.80
N THR A 169 15.77 -14.67 -8.63
CA THR A 169 15.42 -15.74 -7.69
C THR A 169 15.52 -15.30 -6.24
N GLY A 170 16.56 -14.55 -5.86
CA GLY A 170 16.69 -13.98 -4.52
C GLY A 170 15.53 -13.04 -4.17
N THR A 171 15.16 -12.15 -5.10
CA THR A 171 13.99 -11.27 -4.94
C THR A 171 12.69 -12.07 -4.83
N ALA A 172 12.52 -13.13 -5.65
CA ALA A 172 11.36 -14.00 -5.59
C ALA A 172 11.25 -14.71 -4.22
N ILE A 173 12.34 -15.24 -3.70
CA ILE A 173 12.38 -15.88 -2.38
C ILE A 173 12.00 -14.90 -1.27
N ILE A 174 12.58 -13.70 -1.26
CA ILE A 174 12.27 -12.67 -0.27
C ILE A 174 10.78 -12.29 -0.32
N ASN A 175 10.23 -12.11 -1.52
CA ASN A 175 8.82 -11.80 -1.69
C ASN A 175 7.90 -12.93 -1.23
N MET A 176 8.24 -14.17 -1.54
CA MET A 176 7.44 -15.34 -1.12
C MET A 176 7.52 -15.62 0.39
N CYS A 177 8.67 -15.40 1.00
CA CYS A 177 8.87 -15.64 2.44
C CYS A 177 8.48 -14.46 3.32
N GLY A 178 8.57 -13.23 2.81
CA GLY A 178 8.30 -11.99 3.56
C GLY A 178 7.03 -11.28 3.10
N THR A 179 7.07 -10.66 1.91
CA THR A 179 6.02 -9.75 1.44
C THR A 179 4.64 -10.39 1.40
N VAL A 180 4.51 -11.56 0.83
CA VAL A 180 3.23 -12.22 0.61
C VAL A 180 2.61 -12.73 1.91
N PRO A 181 3.32 -13.48 2.76
CA PRO A 181 2.78 -13.84 4.07
C PRO A 181 2.35 -12.62 4.88
N GLY A 182 3.12 -11.52 4.86
CA GLY A 182 2.78 -10.28 5.55
C GLY A 182 1.39 -9.75 5.18
N TYR A 183 1.04 -9.71 3.89
CA TYR A 183 -0.31 -9.32 3.47
C TYR A 183 -1.40 -10.24 4.01
N TRP A 184 -1.18 -11.56 4.00
CA TRP A 184 -2.18 -12.50 4.50
C TRP A 184 -2.39 -12.39 6.00
N PHE A 185 -1.30 -12.19 6.77
CA PHE A 185 -1.42 -11.93 8.20
C PHE A 185 -2.23 -10.66 8.47
N THR A 186 -2.04 -9.59 7.69
CA THR A 186 -2.90 -8.41 7.83
C THR A 186 -4.35 -8.71 7.50
N VAL A 187 -4.64 -9.41 6.40
CA VAL A 187 -6.02 -9.75 6.00
C VAL A 187 -6.75 -10.51 7.12
N PHE A 188 -6.09 -11.47 7.77
CA PHE A 188 -6.70 -12.25 8.84
C PHE A 188 -6.79 -11.51 10.17
N LEU A 189 -5.87 -10.58 10.44
CA LEU A 189 -5.73 -9.97 11.77
C LEU A 189 -6.20 -8.52 11.83
N VAL A 190 -6.50 -7.87 10.71
CA VAL A 190 -6.89 -6.45 10.70
C VAL A 190 -8.23 -6.21 11.45
N GLU A 191 -9.16 -7.15 11.36
CA GLU A 191 -10.42 -7.05 12.11
C GLU A 191 -10.26 -7.46 13.59
N PRO A 192 -9.61 -8.60 13.93
CA PRO A 192 -9.43 -8.98 15.34
C PRO A 192 -8.53 -8.02 16.15
N TRP A 193 -7.43 -7.55 15.55
CA TRP A 193 -6.44 -6.71 16.28
C TRP A 193 -6.73 -5.21 16.16
N GLY A 194 -7.19 -4.77 15.01
CA GLY A 194 -7.35 -3.36 14.68
C GLY A 194 -6.20 -2.81 13.84
N ARG A 195 -6.47 -1.63 13.25
CA ARG A 195 -5.53 -1.01 12.29
C ARG A 195 -4.33 -0.40 13.00
N LYS A 196 -4.58 0.33 14.08
CA LYS A 196 -3.55 1.05 14.83
C LYS A 196 -2.55 0.14 15.55
N PRO A 197 -2.94 -0.94 16.26
CA PRO A 197 -2.00 -1.90 16.85
C PRO A 197 -1.10 -2.57 15.81
N ILE A 198 -1.66 -2.94 14.64
CA ILE A 198 -0.88 -3.52 13.54
C ILE A 198 0.15 -2.50 13.02
N GLN A 199 -0.24 -1.23 12.88
CA GLN A 199 0.66 -0.17 12.44
C GLN A 199 1.80 0.07 13.44
N TYR A 200 1.49 0.14 14.74
CA TYR A 200 2.50 0.27 15.80
C TYR A 200 3.48 -0.90 15.81
N MET A 201 2.95 -2.10 15.79
CA MET A 201 3.77 -3.32 15.74
C MET A 201 4.69 -3.29 14.52
N GLY A 202 4.16 -3.05 13.33
CA GLY A 202 4.94 -3.03 12.09
C GLY A 202 6.07 -1.99 12.14
N PHE A 203 5.78 -0.73 12.47
CA PHE A 203 6.82 0.31 12.59
C PHE A 203 7.85 0.00 13.68
N THR A 204 7.44 -0.58 14.80
CA THR A 204 8.37 -0.97 15.89
C THR A 204 9.34 -2.05 15.41
N PHE A 205 8.84 -3.15 14.84
CA PHE A 205 9.70 -4.21 14.32
C PHE A 205 10.61 -3.73 13.20
N LEU A 206 10.10 -2.91 12.28
CA LEU A 206 10.91 -2.33 11.21
C LEU A 206 12.05 -1.46 11.75
N THR A 207 11.75 -0.61 12.72
CA THR A 207 12.76 0.22 13.39
C THR A 207 13.88 -0.64 13.98
N ILE A 208 13.52 -1.68 14.72
CA ILE A 208 14.49 -2.59 15.36
C ILE A 208 15.26 -3.39 14.31
N LEU A 209 14.60 -3.97 13.30
CA LEU A 209 15.25 -4.79 12.28
C LEU A 209 16.26 -3.98 11.47
N PHE A 210 15.90 -2.77 11.01
CA PHE A 210 16.84 -1.93 10.28
C PHE A 210 17.98 -1.44 11.15
N LEU A 211 17.73 -1.13 12.43
CA LEU A 211 18.77 -0.75 13.37
C LEU A 211 19.76 -1.91 13.61
N VAL A 212 19.27 -3.12 13.84
CA VAL A 212 20.08 -4.32 14.00
C VAL A 212 20.92 -4.58 12.75
N MET A 213 20.30 -4.57 11.56
CA MET A 213 21.03 -4.76 10.31
C MET A 213 22.07 -3.65 10.06
N ALA A 214 21.83 -2.41 10.49
CA ALA A 214 22.76 -1.31 10.33
C ALA A 214 23.98 -1.45 11.24
N ILE A 215 23.77 -1.82 12.52
CA ILE A 215 24.84 -1.96 13.53
C ILE A 215 25.77 -3.12 13.19
N TRP A 216 25.22 -4.28 12.83
CA TRP A 216 25.98 -5.50 12.58
C TRP A 216 26.23 -5.78 11.09
N LEU A 217 26.11 -4.76 10.23
CA LEU A 217 26.19 -4.93 8.78
C LEU A 217 27.48 -5.63 8.32
N ASP A 218 28.64 -5.26 8.88
CA ASP A 218 29.93 -5.80 8.48
C ASP A 218 30.07 -7.29 8.84
N GLN A 219 29.62 -7.68 10.04
CA GLN A 219 29.61 -9.09 10.45
C GLN A 219 28.60 -9.90 9.62
N LEU A 220 27.43 -9.32 9.35
CA LEU A 220 26.41 -9.97 8.52
C LEU A 220 26.90 -10.18 7.10
N LYS A 221 27.69 -9.25 6.54
CA LYS A 221 28.32 -9.42 5.21
C LYS A 221 29.45 -10.45 5.20
N ALA A 222 30.28 -10.47 6.24
CA ALA A 222 31.43 -11.35 6.29
C ALA A 222 31.01 -12.80 6.54
N ASP A 223 30.27 -13.05 7.63
CA ASP A 223 30.10 -14.40 8.18
C ASP A 223 28.65 -14.90 8.12
N TYR A 224 27.66 -14.00 8.08
CA TYR A 224 26.24 -14.34 8.30
C TYR A 224 25.30 -13.83 7.19
N LYS A 225 25.70 -13.96 5.91
CA LYS A 225 24.91 -13.50 4.75
C LYS A 225 23.48 -14.06 4.74
N THR A 226 23.31 -15.31 5.09
CA THR A 226 21.99 -15.94 5.18
C THR A 226 21.14 -15.30 6.25
N LEU A 227 21.72 -14.95 7.40
CA LEU A 227 21.00 -14.25 8.47
C LEU A 227 20.54 -12.86 8.01
N PHE A 228 21.37 -12.13 7.25
CA PHE A 228 20.95 -10.87 6.67
C PHE A 228 19.71 -11.04 5.78
N VAL A 229 19.70 -12.04 4.88
CA VAL A 229 18.56 -12.31 3.99
C VAL A 229 17.30 -12.65 4.80
N VAL A 230 17.45 -13.40 5.90
CA VAL A 230 16.35 -13.72 6.81
C VAL A 230 15.81 -12.45 7.49
N LEU A 231 16.68 -11.63 8.09
CA LEU A 231 16.26 -10.36 8.72
C LEU A 231 15.61 -9.41 7.71
N TYR A 232 16.15 -9.36 6.50
CA TYR A 232 15.58 -8.56 5.42
C TYR A 232 14.21 -9.07 4.97
N SER A 233 14.02 -10.40 4.89
CA SER A 233 12.72 -11.01 4.61
C SER A 233 11.70 -10.70 5.72
N PHE A 234 12.13 -10.70 6.99
CA PHE A 234 11.28 -10.26 8.10
C PHE A 234 10.94 -8.76 8.00
N ALA A 235 11.86 -7.91 7.55
CA ALA A 235 11.52 -6.51 7.31
C ALA A 235 10.45 -6.38 6.21
N GLN A 236 10.55 -7.12 5.10
CA GLN A 236 9.52 -7.15 4.06
C GLN A 236 8.19 -7.72 4.59
N PHE A 237 8.23 -8.70 5.49
CA PHE A 237 7.03 -9.20 6.16
C PHE A 237 6.35 -8.11 7.00
N PHE A 238 7.10 -7.44 7.90
CA PHE A 238 6.52 -6.43 8.78
C PHE A 238 6.15 -5.13 8.07
N PHE A 239 6.69 -4.81 6.90
CA PHE A 239 6.13 -3.77 6.07
C PHE A 239 4.68 -4.07 5.70
N ASN A 240 4.39 -5.29 5.29
CA ASN A 240 3.11 -5.71 4.74
C ASN A 240 2.14 -6.22 5.81
N PHE A 241 2.64 -6.88 6.88
CA PHE A 241 1.91 -7.09 8.13
C PHE A 241 2.09 -5.88 9.05
N GLY A 242 1.77 -4.71 8.55
CA GLY A 242 2.00 -3.47 9.27
C GLY A 242 1.62 -2.27 8.43
N PRO A 243 2.48 -1.25 8.42
CA PRO A 243 2.14 0.07 7.92
C PRO A 243 1.80 0.12 6.42
N ASN A 244 2.33 -0.76 5.57
CA ASN A 244 2.01 -0.74 4.13
C ASN A 244 0.53 -1.00 3.85
N THR A 245 -0.14 -1.73 4.72
CA THR A 245 -1.58 -1.98 4.60
C THR A 245 -2.39 -0.95 5.38
N THR A 246 -1.99 -0.62 6.61
CA THR A 246 -2.77 0.25 7.50
C THR A 246 -2.75 1.71 7.06
N THR A 247 -1.65 2.23 6.51
CA THR A 247 -1.58 3.59 5.96
C THR A 247 -2.47 3.79 4.73
N PHE A 248 -2.88 2.71 4.06
CA PHE A 248 -3.87 2.73 3.01
C PHE A 248 -5.30 2.66 3.56
N ILE A 249 -5.55 1.76 4.54
CA ILE A 249 -6.90 1.51 5.07
C ILE A 249 -7.39 2.70 5.89
N ILE A 250 -6.59 3.20 6.83
CA ILE A 250 -7.00 4.22 7.78
C ILE A 250 -7.49 5.51 7.11
N PRO A 251 -6.78 6.10 6.11
CA PRO A 251 -7.29 7.29 5.42
C PRO A 251 -8.57 7.03 4.60
N ALA A 252 -8.84 5.78 4.21
CA ALA A 252 -10.09 5.42 3.54
C ALA A 252 -11.27 5.32 4.51
N GLU A 253 -11.01 5.07 5.79
CA GLU A 253 -12.03 4.91 6.83
C GLU A 253 -12.29 6.20 7.62
N VAL A 254 -11.24 6.97 7.96
CA VAL A 254 -11.30 8.06 8.94
C VAL A 254 -11.90 9.37 8.43
N PHE A 255 -11.85 9.63 7.12
CA PHE A 255 -12.33 10.90 6.58
C PHE A 255 -13.80 10.85 6.16
N PRO A 256 -14.58 11.95 6.41
CA PRO A 256 -15.95 12.08 5.94
C PRO A 256 -16.09 11.89 4.42
N THR A 257 -17.23 11.38 3.98
CA THR A 257 -17.50 11.04 2.57
C THR A 257 -17.18 12.20 1.62
N ALA A 258 -17.56 13.44 1.98
CA ALA A 258 -17.35 14.62 1.15
C ALA A 258 -15.88 14.98 0.90
N VAL A 259 -14.95 14.62 1.80
CA VAL A 259 -13.52 14.95 1.71
C VAL A 259 -12.61 13.72 1.70
N ARG A 260 -13.18 12.52 1.78
CA ARG A 260 -12.45 11.25 1.92
C ARG A 260 -11.44 11.02 0.78
N SER A 261 -11.87 11.15 -0.46
CA SER A 261 -11.00 10.95 -1.62
C SER A 261 -9.83 11.92 -1.63
N THR A 262 -10.07 13.18 -1.24
CA THR A 262 -9.02 14.20 -1.19
C THR A 262 -8.08 14.00 0.00
N GLY A 263 -8.59 13.70 1.19
CA GLY A 263 -7.77 13.38 2.37
C GLY A 263 -6.89 12.15 2.15
N HIS A 264 -7.47 11.09 1.58
CA HIS A 264 -6.73 9.91 1.16
C HIS A 264 -5.69 10.24 0.07
N GLY A 265 -6.07 11.04 -0.93
CA GLY A 265 -5.18 11.48 -2.02
C GLY A 265 -3.98 12.29 -1.52
N ILE A 266 -4.18 13.21 -0.57
CA ILE A 266 -3.10 13.98 0.08
C ILE A 266 -2.16 13.03 0.84
N SER A 267 -2.70 12.09 1.60
CA SER A 267 -1.93 11.10 2.35
C SER A 267 -1.09 10.22 1.40
N ALA A 268 -1.70 9.73 0.31
CA ALA A 268 -1.02 8.93 -0.70
C ALA A 268 0.04 9.73 -1.49
N ALA A 269 -0.24 11.00 -1.82
CA ALA A 269 0.73 11.88 -2.49
C ALA A 269 1.96 12.14 -1.61
N SER A 270 1.75 12.31 -0.31
CA SER A 270 2.85 12.40 0.67
C SER A 270 3.71 11.13 0.67
N GLY A 271 3.09 9.94 0.65
CA GLY A 271 3.80 8.68 0.49
C GLY A 271 4.63 8.64 -0.80
N LYS A 272 4.07 9.05 -1.93
CA LYS A 272 4.80 9.08 -3.20
C LYS A 272 5.98 10.07 -3.19
N ALA A 273 5.86 11.19 -2.46
CA ALA A 273 7.00 12.07 -2.23
C ALA A 273 8.14 11.34 -1.48
N GLY A 274 7.79 10.56 -0.43
CA GLY A 274 8.74 9.70 0.27
C GLY A 274 9.39 8.66 -0.64
N ALA A 275 8.59 8.00 -1.50
CA ALA A 275 9.08 7.02 -2.47
C ALA A 275 10.08 7.63 -3.47
N ILE A 276 9.82 8.85 -3.96
CA ILE A 276 10.72 9.58 -4.87
C ILE A 276 12.06 9.88 -4.17
N ILE A 277 11.99 10.36 -2.93
CA ILE A 277 13.21 10.63 -2.13
C ILE A 277 14.02 9.34 -1.94
N ALA A 278 13.36 8.23 -1.64
CA ALA A 278 14.02 6.94 -1.47
C ALA A 278 14.66 6.43 -2.77
N ALA A 279 13.91 6.49 -3.88
CA ALA A 279 14.39 6.01 -5.18
C ALA A 279 15.63 6.78 -5.67
N GLN A 280 15.66 8.11 -5.46
CA GLN A 280 16.80 8.95 -5.86
C GLN A 280 17.91 8.93 -4.80
N GLY A 281 17.55 8.99 -3.52
CA GLY A 281 18.48 9.11 -2.41
C GLY A 281 19.27 7.84 -2.11
N PHE A 282 18.71 6.65 -2.32
CA PHE A 282 19.35 5.39 -1.99
C PHE A 282 20.76 5.27 -2.59
N ALA A 283 20.88 5.46 -3.91
CA ALA A 283 22.15 5.32 -4.61
C ALA A 283 23.18 6.39 -4.21
N VAL A 284 22.70 7.59 -3.88
CA VAL A 284 23.55 8.70 -3.43
C VAL A 284 24.12 8.41 -2.05
N VAL A 285 23.28 8.02 -1.09
CA VAL A 285 23.71 7.71 0.28
C VAL A 285 24.58 6.45 0.30
N ALA A 286 24.23 5.41 -0.43
CA ALA A 286 24.99 4.16 -0.48
C ALA A 286 26.41 4.33 -1.04
N LYS A 287 26.63 5.34 -1.90
CA LYS A 287 27.94 5.68 -2.47
C LYS A 287 28.70 6.75 -1.67
N SER A 288 28.06 7.39 -0.69
CA SER A 288 28.69 8.39 0.17
C SER A 288 29.56 7.74 1.25
N SER A 289 30.20 8.56 2.08
CA SER A 289 30.94 8.12 3.26
C SER A 289 30.09 7.38 4.29
N PHE A 290 28.75 7.56 4.28
CA PHE A 290 27.82 6.83 5.14
C PHE A 290 27.62 5.38 4.68
N GLY A 291 27.84 5.08 3.40
CA GLY A 291 27.74 3.73 2.85
C GLY A 291 26.36 3.11 2.98
N PHE A 292 26.28 1.80 2.78
CA PHE A 292 25.03 1.05 2.89
C PHE A 292 24.50 0.98 4.34
N SER A 293 25.39 1.01 5.34
CA SER A 293 24.98 1.12 6.76
C SER A 293 24.19 2.40 7.03
N GLY A 294 24.63 3.52 6.46
CA GLY A 294 23.91 4.80 6.56
C GLY A 294 22.48 4.75 6.00
N VAL A 295 22.29 4.04 4.89
CA VAL A 295 20.94 3.82 4.34
C VAL A 295 20.04 3.08 5.33
N LEU A 296 20.54 2.02 5.97
CA LEU A 296 19.75 1.24 6.95
C LEU A 296 19.43 2.07 8.21
N TYR A 297 20.35 2.93 8.67
CA TYR A 297 20.08 3.88 9.77
C TYR A 297 18.97 4.86 9.39
N ILE A 298 18.98 5.39 8.15
CA ILE A 298 17.94 6.31 7.66
C ILE A 298 16.58 5.57 7.64
N PHE A 299 16.52 4.33 7.17
CA PHE A 299 15.28 3.55 7.15
C PHE A 299 14.77 3.29 8.58
N SER A 300 15.66 2.97 9.52
CA SER A 300 15.29 2.83 10.93
C SER A 300 14.72 4.13 11.49
N ALA A 301 15.38 5.26 11.26
CA ALA A 301 14.92 6.57 11.72
C ALA A 301 13.56 6.95 11.10
N CYS A 302 13.34 6.69 9.80
CA CYS A 302 12.06 6.92 9.14
C CYS A 302 10.94 6.04 9.73
N CYS A 303 11.20 4.75 9.96
CA CYS A 303 10.22 3.88 10.60
C CYS A 303 9.90 4.33 12.03
N PHE A 304 10.88 4.80 12.79
CA PHE A 304 10.67 5.38 14.11
C PHE A 304 9.81 6.66 14.05
N MET A 305 10.07 7.55 13.10
CA MET A 305 9.21 8.72 12.88
C MET A 305 7.78 8.31 12.50
N GLY A 306 7.62 7.30 11.63
CA GLY A 306 6.31 6.73 11.31
C GLY A 306 5.58 6.21 12.55
N LEU A 307 6.30 5.56 13.47
CA LEU A 307 5.75 5.13 14.77
C LEU A 307 5.25 6.32 15.59
N LEU A 308 6.03 7.41 15.69
CA LEU A 308 5.65 8.61 16.44
C LEU A 308 4.39 9.27 15.85
N PHE A 309 4.31 9.45 14.53
CA PHE A 309 3.13 10.01 13.90
C PHE A 309 1.91 9.10 13.96
N SER A 310 2.07 7.81 14.13
CA SER A 310 0.96 6.87 14.33
C SER A 310 0.16 7.15 15.60
N PHE A 311 0.72 7.86 16.60
CA PHE A 311 -0.03 8.32 17.78
C PHE A 311 -1.14 9.33 17.43
N TRP A 312 -1.00 10.06 16.31
CA TRP A 312 -1.98 11.05 15.85
C TRP A 312 -3.13 10.44 15.05
N VAL A 313 -3.00 9.19 14.67
CA VAL A 313 -4.00 8.47 13.88
C VAL A 313 -4.95 7.75 14.84
N PRO A 314 -6.29 7.85 14.68
CA PRO A 314 -7.25 7.14 15.50
C PRO A 314 -7.31 5.65 15.16
N GLU A 315 -7.83 4.83 16.08
CA GLU A 315 -8.23 3.47 15.77
C GLU A 315 -9.61 3.48 15.08
N THR A 316 -9.74 2.69 14.03
CA THR A 316 -10.97 2.63 13.24
C THR A 316 -11.72 1.31 13.36
N LYS A 317 -11.13 0.34 14.10
CA LYS A 317 -11.71 -0.99 14.30
C LYS A 317 -13.10 -0.93 14.94
N GLY A 318 -14.05 -1.59 14.30
CA GLY A 318 -15.40 -1.79 14.86
C GLY A 318 -16.30 -0.55 14.84
N LEU A 319 -15.81 0.56 14.29
CA LEU A 319 -16.58 1.78 14.12
C LEU A 319 -17.16 1.85 12.71
N THR A 320 -18.36 2.36 12.60
CA THR A 320 -18.97 2.67 11.30
C THR A 320 -18.31 3.91 10.69
N LEU A 321 -18.43 4.08 9.39
CA LEU A 321 -17.89 5.27 8.71
C LEU A 321 -18.57 6.56 9.18
N GLU A 322 -19.83 6.46 9.59
CA GLU A 322 -20.60 7.56 10.15
C GLU A 322 -20.08 7.99 11.53
N GLU A 323 -19.80 7.03 12.41
CA GLU A 323 -19.23 7.31 13.73
C GLU A 323 -17.84 7.92 13.63
N LEU A 324 -17.01 7.42 12.70
CA LEU A 324 -15.65 7.94 12.48
C LEU A 324 -15.64 9.36 11.89
N SER A 325 -16.59 9.65 11.03
CA SER A 325 -16.67 10.94 10.33
C SER A 325 -17.46 12.01 11.09
N GLY A 326 -18.13 11.65 12.20
CA GLY A 326 -19.10 12.51 12.88
C GLY A 326 -20.36 12.76 12.06
N GLU A 327 -20.61 11.95 11.02
CA GLU A 327 -21.84 12.01 10.21
C GLU A 327 -23.01 11.28 10.91
N GLY A 328 -22.72 10.50 11.98
CA GLY A 328 -23.70 9.70 12.71
C GLY A 328 -24.62 10.49 13.67
N ASP A 329 -24.29 11.76 13.98
CA ASP A 329 -25.14 12.65 14.76
C ASP A 329 -26.28 13.28 13.94
N ILE A 330 -26.37 12.95 12.66
CA ILE A 330 -27.55 13.26 11.84
C ILE A 330 -28.57 12.19 12.20
N GLU A 331 -29.61 12.59 12.96
CA GLU A 331 -30.77 11.75 13.29
C GLU A 331 -31.13 10.88 12.08
N ALA A 332 -31.21 9.56 12.28
CA ALA A 332 -31.73 8.68 11.25
C ALA A 332 -33.03 9.28 10.73
N PRO A 333 -33.22 9.45 9.41
CA PRO A 333 -34.43 10.04 8.89
C PRO A 333 -35.61 9.31 9.50
N GLU A 334 -36.56 10.06 10.13
CA GLU A 334 -37.78 9.45 10.61
C GLU A 334 -38.39 8.67 9.46
N VAL A 335 -38.50 7.36 9.65
CA VAL A 335 -39.21 6.47 8.70
C VAL A 335 -40.67 6.95 8.72
N TYR A 336 -41.07 7.71 7.74
CA TYR A 336 -42.47 8.14 7.58
C TYR A 336 -43.26 6.89 7.17
N ASP A 337 -43.92 6.28 8.13
CA ASP A 337 -44.85 5.17 7.93
C ASP A 337 -46.18 5.77 7.40
N GLU A 338 -46.33 5.76 6.07
CA GLU A 338 -47.59 6.22 5.41
C GLU A 338 -48.83 5.46 5.86
N SER A 339 -48.66 4.32 6.55
CA SER A 339 -49.78 3.56 7.08
C SER A 339 -50.49 4.17 8.29
N LYS A 340 -49.87 5.25 8.86
CA LYS A 340 -50.40 5.97 10.05
C LYS A 340 -51.08 7.27 9.75
N THR A 341 -51.33 7.65 8.50
CA THR A 341 -52.13 8.80 8.16
C THR A 341 -53.61 8.47 8.38
N PRO A 342 -54.34 9.13 9.30
CA PRO A 342 -55.77 8.90 9.43
C PRO A 342 -56.43 9.38 8.15
N VAL A 343 -57.14 8.50 7.48
CA VAL A 343 -58.05 8.87 6.39
C VAL A 343 -59.14 9.73 6.98
N ALA A 344 -59.16 11.00 6.58
CA ALA A 344 -60.19 11.99 6.95
C ALA A 344 -61.44 11.80 6.07
#